data_e52eb8a4a7d9736993018307baa72a82
#
_entry.id   e52eb8a4a7d9736993018307baa72a82
#
_cell.length_a   1.000
_cell.length_b   1.000
_cell.length_c   1.000
_cell.angle_alpha   90.00
_cell.angle_beta   90.00
_cell.angle_gamma   90.00
#
_symmetry.space_group_name_H-M   'P 1'
#
loop_
_entity.id
_entity.type
_entity.pdbx_description
1 polymer ?
#
loop_
_entity_poly.entity_id
_entity_poly.type
_entity_poly.pdbx_seq_one_letter_code
_entity_poly.pdbx_strand_id
1 'polypeptide(L)'
;MFYTMNKVFYRIVFLFCGLVSLISCGVSEVRDKLNDVESYIMERPDSALAVLDSMDRAILTTDRLKAHHSLLLAMALDKNYIDRTDFEVLQPAIDYYEDHGTATDKLRTFYYQGRIYQNGGDDEMAMECFVRAVEEGENSQDHLTKARTLYAQGLIYSSLYDWERLIDVS
;
A
#
# COMPACT_ATOMS: atom_id res chain seq x y z
N MET A 1 29.02 -4.10 -48.56
CA MET A 1 27.74 -4.51 -48.03
C MET A 1 27.77 -4.59 -46.47
N PHE A 2 28.83 -5.12 -45.85
CA PHE A 2 28.95 -5.20 -44.36
C PHE A 2 29.11 -3.87 -43.63
N TYR A 3 29.68 -2.84 -44.25
CA TYR A 3 29.94 -1.52 -43.62
C TYR A 3 28.70 -0.67 -43.38
N THR A 4 27.70 -0.80 -44.23
CA THR A 4 26.42 -0.09 -44.10
C THR A 4 25.50 -0.74 -43.04
N MET A 5 25.54 -2.06 -42.91
CA MET A 5 24.82 -2.81 -41.89
C MET A 5 25.25 -2.42 -40.48
N ASN A 6 26.56 -2.19 -40.27
CA ASN A 6 27.10 -1.79 -38.97
C ASN A 6 26.60 -0.40 -38.52
N LYS A 7 26.50 0.58 -39.44
CA LYS A 7 25.99 1.92 -39.11
C LYS A 7 24.49 1.93 -38.76
N VAL A 8 23.69 1.12 -39.40
CA VAL A 8 22.25 1.00 -39.11
C VAL A 8 22.07 0.31 -37.76
N PHE A 9 22.85 -0.75 -37.49
CA PHE A 9 22.83 -1.46 -36.21
C PHE A 9 23.20 -0.52 -35.04
N TYR A 10 24.27 0.28 -35.13
CA TYR A 10 24.65 1.24 -34.10
C TYR A 10 23.60 2.33 -33.90
N ARG A 11 22.92 2.81 -34.98
CA ARG A 11 21.83 3.78 -34.87
C ARG A 11 20.61 3.20 -34.14
N ILE A 12 20.25 1.93 -34.41
CA ILE A 12 19.14 1.25 -33.74
C ILE A 12 19.48 1.05 -32.26
N VAL A 13 20.70 0.59 -31.94
CA VAL A 13 21.16 0.40 -30.55
C VAL A 13 21.18 1.75 -29.79
N PHE A 14 21.64 2.84 -30.42
CA PHE A 14 21.65 4.18 -29.81
C PHE A 14 20.23 4.73 -29.57
N LEU A 15 19.31 4.50 -30.52
CA LEU A 15 17.90 4.87 -30.35
C LEU A 15 17.23 4.04 -29.23
N PHE A 16 17.56 2.75 -29.16
CA PHE A 16 17.03 1.86 -28.11
C PHE A 16 17.56 2.25 -26.72
N CYS A 17 18.86 2.54 -26.59
CA CYS A 17 19.44 3.05 -25.34
C CYS A 17 18.85 4.39 -24.92
N GLY A 18 18.59 5.30 -25.86
CA GLY A 18 17.95 6.60 -25.58
C GLY A 18 16.51 6.46 -25.07
N LEU A 19 15.72 5.54 -25.63
CA LEU A 19 14.35 5.27 -25.20
C LEU A 19 14.31 4.66 -23.78
N VAL A 20 15.21 3.71 -23.47
CA VAL A 20 15.30 3.07 -22.15
C VAL A 20 15.67 4.09 -21.06
N SER A 21 16.55 5.06 -21.38
CA SER A 21 16.94 6.12 -20.44
C SER A 21 15.80 7.08 -20.09
N LEU A 22 14.90 7.39 -21.02
CA LEU A 22 13.76 8.27 -20.77
C LEU A 22 12.68 7.60 -19.90
N ILE A 23 12.43 6.31 -20.08
CA ILE A 23 11.48 5.54 -19.26
C ILE A 23 11.99 5.40 -17.81
N SER A 24 13.28 5.19 -17.63
CA SER A 24 13.90 5.05 -16.29
C SER A 24 13.81 6.36 -15.49
N CYS A 25 13.92 7.52 -16.13
CA CYS A 25 13.83 8.82 -15.46
C CYS A 25 12.41 9.08 -14.90
N GLY A 26 11.36 8.76 -15.68
CA GLY A 26 9.97 8.95 -15.24
C GLY A 26 9.59 8.06 -14.06
N VAL A 27 10.03 6.79 -14.05
CA VAL A 27 9.77 5.85 -12.94
C VAL A 27 10.43 6.30 -11.65
N SER A 28 11.66 6.84 -11.71
CA SER A 28 12.36 7.34 -10.51
C SER A 28 11.66 8.57 -9.93
N GLU A 29 11.23 9.51 -10.75
CA GLU A 29 10.54 10.73 -10.31
C GLU A 29 9.22 10.41 -9.58
N VAL A 30 8.41 9.51 -10.13
CA VAL A 30 7.15 9.09 -9.51
C VAL A 30 7.42 8.39 -8.17
N ARG A 31 8.41 7.48 -8.12
CA ARG A 31 8.80 6.82 -6.89
C ARG A 31 9.25 7.82 -5.82
N ASP A 32 10.09 8.79 -6.20
CA ASP A 32 10.62 9.78 -5.26
C ASP A 32 9.50 10.69 -4.72
N LYS A 33 8.50 11.02 -5.55
CA LYS A 33 7.29 11.71 -5.12
C LYS A 33 6.45 10.89 -4.14
N LEU A 34 6.27 9.58 -4.35
CA LEU A 34 5.57 8.71 -3.41
C LEU A 34 6.33 8.58 -2.08
N ASN A 35 7.66 8.44 -2.12
CA ASN A 35 8.50 8.41 -0.92
C ASN A 35 8.42 9.73 -0.13
N ASP A 36 8.37 10.87 -0.83
CA ASP A 36 8.18 12.17 -0.18
C ASP A 36 6.82 12.23 0.55
N VAL A 37 5.73 11.82 -0.11
CA VAL A 37 4.41 11.74 0.53
C VAL A 37 4.44 10.82 1.75
N GLU A 38 5.07 9.64 1.64
CA GLU A 38 5.20 8.68 2.74
C GLU A 38 5.90 9.30 3.94
N SER A 39 6.89 10.16 3.72
CA SER A 39 7.67 10.79 4.79
C SER A 39 6.85 11.68 5.71
N TYR A 40 5.76 12.27 5.23
CA TYR A 40 4.94 13.22 6.01
C TYR A 40 3.47 12.80 6.20
N ILE A 41 3.03 11.67 5.62
CA ILE A 41 1.62 11.23 5.66
C ILE A 41 1.05 11.11 7.08
N MET A 42 1.89 10.81 8.05
CA MET A 42 1.48 10.68 9.44
C MET A 42 1.24 12.03 10.13
N GLU A 43 1.94 13.06 9.68
CA GLU A 43 1.86 14.41 10.27
C GLU A 43 0.85 15.30 9.52
N ARG A 44 0.72 15.08 8.20
CA ARG A 44 -0.14 15.90 7.31
C ARG A 44 -0.94 15.00 6.37
N PRO A 45 -1.87 14.19 6.92
CA PRO A 45 -2.63 13.21 6.14
C PRO A 45 -3.55 13.85 5.09
N ASP A 46 -4.09 15.05 5.36
CA ASP A 46 -4.88 15.83 4.43
C ASP A 46 -4.09 16.25 3.18
N SER A 47 -2.88 16.76 3.40
CA SER A 47 -1.97 17.12 2.32
C SER A 47 -1.53 15.89 1.51
N ALA A 48 -1.26 14.78 2.19
CA ALA A 48 -0.92 13.51 1.54
C ALA A 48 -2.08 13.00 0.67
N LEU A 49 -3.31 13.03 1.19
CA LEU A 49 -4.51 12.64 0.46
C LEU A 49 -4.71 13.51 -0.80
N ALA A 50 -4.58 14.83 -0.68
CA ALA A 50 -4.73 15.74 -1.80
C ALA A 50 -3.70 15.47 -2.92
N VAL A 51 -2.45 15.18 -2.56
CA VAL A 51 -1.40 14.83 -3.54
C VAL A 51 -1.69 13.49 -4.20
N LEU A 52 -2.00 12.45 -3.43
CA LEU A 52 -2.23 11.10 -3.95
C LEU A 52 -3.48 11.03 -4.84
N ASP A 53 -4.57 11.68 -4.43
CA ASP A 53 -5.82 11.70 -5.20
C ASP A 53 -5.68 12.46 -6.51
N SER A 54 -4.87 13.52 -6.55
CA SER A 54 -4.60 14.32 -7.75
C SER A 54 -3.61 13.67 -8.72
N MET A 55 -2.94 12.57 -8.37
CA MET A 55 -1.96 11.92 -9.24
C MET A 55 -2.64 11.25 -10.43
N ASP A 56 -2.15 11.56 -11.63
CA ASP A 56 -2.57 10.86 -12.85
C ASP A 56 -2.13 9.38 -12.76
N ARG A 57 -3.10 8.47 -12.78
CA ARG A 57 -2.83 7.02 -12.73
C ARG A 57 -2.01 6.52 -13.91
N ALA A 58 -1.99 7.24 -15.03
CA ALA A 58 -1.20 6.88 -16.20
C ALA A 58 0.33 6.92 -15.96
N ILE A 59 0.79 7.69 -14.97
CA ILE A 59 2.22 7.71 -14.61
C ILE A 59 2.65 6.53 -13.75
N LEU A 60 1.73 5.78 -13.16
CA LEU A 60 1.98 4.58 -12.36
C LEU A 60 2.21 3.37 -13.29
N THR A 61 3.33 3.37 -13.99
CA THR A 61 3.60 2.46 -15.11
C THR A 61 4.02 1.05 -14.69
N THR A 62 4.34 0.82 -13.42
CA THR A 62 4.73 -0.50 -12.89
C THR A 62 3.80 -0.92 -11.76
N ASP A 63 3.64 -2.24 -11.56
CA ASP A 63 2.78 -2.76 -10.49
C ASP A 63 3.30 -2.36 -9.11
N ARG A 64 4.61 -2.23 -8.93
CA ARG A 64 5.21 -1.68 -7.71
C ARG A 64 4.79 -0.24 -7.43
N LEU A 65 4.75 0.64 -8.44
CA LEU A 65 4.29 2.03 -8.27
C LEU A 65 2.80 2.09 -7.96
N LYS A 66 1.99 1.26 -8.65
CA LYS A 66 0.55 1.14 -8.38
C LYS A 66 0.30 0.68 -6.94
N ALA A 67 1.01 -0.35 -6.49
CA ALA A 67 0.92 -0.88 -5.13
C ALA A 67 1.32 0.17 -4.09
N HIS A 68 2.44 0.86 -4.28
CA HIS A 68 2.90 1.90 -3.35
C HIS A 68 1.91 3.06 -3.27
N HIS A 69 1.44 3.59 -4.41
CA HIS A 69 0.40 4.61 -4.44
C HIS A 69 -0.89 4.15 -3.74
N SER A 70 -1.35 2.94 -4.04
CA SER A 70 -2.55 2.32 -3.48
C SER A 70 -2.48 2.20 -1.94
N LEU A 71 -1.36 1.70 -1.42
CA LEU A 71 -1.13 1.59 0.01
C LEU A 71 -1.13 2.97 0.69
N LEU A 72 -0.39 3.94 0.15
CA LEU A 72 -0.35 5.30 0.69
C LEU A 72 -1.72 5.98 0.63
N LEU A 73 -2.49 5.77 -0.44
CA LEU A 73 -3.83 6.33 -0.55
C LEU A 73 -4.79 5.73 0.50
N ALA A 74 -4.75 4.41 0.72
CA ALA A 74 -5.50 3.76 1.80
C ALA A 74 -5.10 4.30 3.17
N MET A 75 -3.79 4.49 3.41
CA MET A 75 -3.28 5.14 4.62
C MET A 75 -3.84 6.55 4.80
N ALA A 76 -3.78 7.38 3.75
CA ALA A 76 -4.24 8.76 3.80
C ALA A 76 -5.76 8.83 4.07
N LEU A 77 -6.55 7.95 3.46
CA LEU A 77 -7.99 7.87 3.69
C LEU A 77 -8.30 7.55 5.16
N ASP A 78 -7.71 6.46 5.70
CA ASP A 78 -7.90 6.08 7.11
C ASP A 78 -7.50 7.20 8.08
N LYS A 79 -6.38 7.91 7.81
CA LYS A 79 -5.92 9.03 8.65
C LYS A 79 -6.80 10.27 8.57
N ASN A 80 -7.55 10.44 7.50
CA ASN A 80 -8.54 11.50 7.34
C ASN A 80 -9.94 11.06 7.79
N TYR A 81 -10.08 9.92 8.45
CA TYR A 81 -11.35 9.36 8.93
C TYR A 81 -12.35 9.10 7.79
N ILE A 82 -11.84 8.76 6.61
CA ILE A 82 -12.63 8.37 5.45
C ILE A 82 -12.63 6.84 5.39
N ASP A 83 -13.61 6.26 6.05
CA ASP A 83 -13.75 4.81 6.17
C ASP A 83 -14.11 4.17 4.82
N ARG A 84 -13.34 3.15 4.43
CA ARG A 84 -13.63 2.33 3.25
C ARG A 84 -14.16 0.97 3.71
N THR A 85 -15.13 0.45 2.95
CA THR A 85 -15.72 -0.88 3.15
C THR A 85 -15.56 -1.76 1.91
N ASP A 86 -14.78 -1.28 0.92
CA ASP A 86 -14.43 -1.98 -0.31
C ASP A 86 -12.91 -1.94 -0.54
N PHE A 87 -12.42 -2.87 -1.33
CA PHE A 87 -10.99 -3.04 -1.60
C PHE A 87 -10.48 -2.28 -2.83
N GLU A 88 -11.32 -1.52 -3.53
CA GLU A 88 -10.97 -0.88 -4.80
C GLU A 88 -9.66 -0.09 -4.72
N VAL A 89 -9.50 0.70 -3.65
CA VAL A 89 -8.30 1.51 -3.43
C VAL A 89 -7.09 0.65 -3.08
N LEU A 90 -7.25 -0.35 -2.22
CA LEU A 90 -6.14 -1.15 -1.67
C LEU A 90 -5.76 -2.35 -2.55
N GLN A 91 -6.61 -2.76 -3.50
CA GLN A 91 -6.41 -3.98 -4.28
C GLN A 91 -5.04 -4.06 -4.97
N PRO A 92 -4.51 -3.01 -5.62
CA PRO A 92 -3.17 -3.08 -6.22
C PRO A 92 -2.04 -3.35 -5.20
N ALA A 93 -2.21 -2.90 -3.95
CA ALA A 93 -1.24 -3.20 -2.88
C ALA A 93 -1.36 -4.66 -2.43
N ILE A 94 -2.58 -5.18 -2.26
CA ILE A 94 -2.83 -6.58 -1.91
C ILE A 94 -2.19 -7.49 -2.95
N ASP A 95 -2.53 -7.30 -4.24
CA ASP A 95 -2.07 -8.14 -5.34
C ASP A 95 -0.55 -8.17 -5.48
N TYR A 96 0.13 -7.08 -5.16
CA TYR A 96 1.57 -6.99 -5.34
C TYR A 96 2.37 -7.35 -4.09
N TYR A 97 1.98 -6.84 -2.92
CA TYR A 97 2.79 -6.98 -1.71
C TYR A 97 2.65 -8.34 -1.03
N GLU A 98 1.63 -9.12 -1.32
CA GLU A 98 1.53 -10.50 -0.82
C GLU A 98 2.79 -11.30 -1.19
N ASP A 99 3.25 -11.20 -2.44
CA ASP A 99 4.40 -11.94 -2.94
C ASP A 99 5.72 -11.15 -2.93
N HIS A 100 5.66 -9.82 -3.08
CA HIS A 100 6.83 -8.97 -3.37
C HIS A 100 7.11 -7.92 -2.29
N GLY A 101 6.29 -7.86 -1.24
CA GLY A 101 6.40 -6.85 -0.20
C GLY A 101 7.54 -7.12 0.80
N THR A 102 8.13 -6.02 1.31
CA THR A 102 8.95 -6.09 2.52
C THR A 102 8.06 -6.41 3.73
N ALA A 103 8.65 -6.77 4.87
CA ALA A 103 7.90 -6.96 6.11
C ALA A 103 7.04 -5.73 6.48
N THR A 104 7.51 -4.51 6.16
CA THR A 104 6.75 -3.28 6.40
C THR A 104 5.58 -3.12 5.41
N ASP A 105 5.79 -3.43 4.14
CA ASP A 105 4.73 -3.36 3.13
C ASP A 105 3.61 -4.35 3.47
N LYS A 106 3.96 -5.58 3.84
CA LYS A 106 3.02 -6.63 4.22
C LYS A 106 2.25 -6.26 5.50
N LEU A 107 2.96 -5.82 6.56
CA LEU A 107 2.35 -5.34 7.80
C LEU A 107 1.27 -4.30 7.52
N ARG A 108 1.61 -3.26 6.75
CA ARG A 108 0.69 -2.17 6.43
C ARG A 108 -0.47 -2.63 5.56
N THR A 109 -0.20 -3.44 4.54
CA THR A 109 -1.23 -3.94 3.62
C THR A 109 -2.27 -4.77 4.37
N PHE A 110 -1.85 -5.74 5.19
CA PHE A 110 -2.77 -6.54 5.99
C PHE A 110 -3.47 -5.73 7.08
N TYR A 111 -2.80 -4.73 7.68
CA TYR A 111 -3.46 -3.83 8.61
C TYR A 111 -4.61 -3.07 7.96
N TYR A 112 -4.39 -2.42 6.80
CA TYR A 112 -5.45 -1.68 6.11
C TYR A 112 -6.52 -2.59 5.51
N GLN A 113 -6.18 -3.80 5.10
CA GLN A 113 -7.16 -4.82 4.72
C GLN A 113 -8.08 -5.17 5.91
N GLY A 114 -7.51 -5.41 7.09
CA GLY A 114 -8.27 -5.62 8.32
C GLY A 114 -9.15 -4.42 8.70
N ARG A 115 -8.67 -3.18 8.50
CA ARG A 115 -9.46 -1.97 8.70
C ARG A 115 -10.69 -1.90 7.78
N ILE A 116 -10.55 -2.29 6.52
CA ILE A 116 -11.67 -2.33 5.55
C ILE A 116 -12.74 -3.33 6.01
N TYR A 117 -12.33 -4.54 6.43
CA TYR A 117 -13.27 -5.53 6.99
C TYR A 117 -13.93 -5.03 8.27
N GLN A 118 -13.18 -4.44 9.19
CA GLN A 118 -13.70 -3.87 10.44
C GLN A 118 -14.71 -2.76 10.17
N ASN A 119 -14.44 -1.85 9.23
CA ASN A 119 -15.38 -0.80 8.82
C ASN A 119 -16.67 -1.38 8.19
N GLY A 120 -16.56 -2.55 7.53
CA GLY A 120 -17.68 -3.31 6.99
C GLY A 120 -18.44 -4.14 8.03
N GLY A 121 -17.97 -4.21 9.26
CA GLY A 121 -18.58 -5.00 10.34
C GLY A 121 -18.22 -6.49 10.31
N ASP A 122 -17.21 -6.89 9.53
CA ASP A 122 -16.70 -8.27 9.47
C ASP A 122 -15.48 -8.41 10.39
N ASP A 123 -15.76 -8.54 11.69
CA ASP A 123 -14.72 -8.65 12.71
C ASP A 123 -13.91 -9.95 12.61
N GLU A 124 -14.47 -11.03 12.06
CA GLU A 124 -13.77 -12.30 11.85
C GLU A 124 -12.66 -12.14 10.81
N MET A 125 -13.01 -11.62 9.63
CA MET A 125 -12.04 -11.37 8.56
C MET A 125 -11.05 -10.26 8.93
N ALA A 126 -11.49 -9.25 9.69
CA ALA A 126 -10.61 -8.22 10.22
C ALA A 126 -9.54 -8.82 11.15
N MET A 127 -9.93 -9.71 12.06
CA MET A 127 -9.03 -10.39 12.97
C MET A 127 -8.00 -11.26 12.22
N GLU A 128 -8.43 -12.01 11.19
CA GLU A 128 -7.53 -12.80 10.36
C GLU A 128 -6.46 -11.91 9.71
N CYS A 129 -6.87 -10.78 9.12
CA CYS A 129 -5.94 -9.83 8.52
C CYS A 129 -4.98 -9.22 9.55
N PHE A 130 -5.45 -8.87 10.75
CA PHE A 130 -4.59 -8.32 11.78
C PHE A 130 -3.58 -9.35 12.33
N VAL A 131 -3.96 -10.63 12.43
CA VAL A 131 -3.02 -11.71 12.78
C VAL A 131 -1.94 -11.84 11.72
N ARG A 132 -2.31 -11.91 10.43
CA ARG A 132 -1.35 -11.93 9.31
C ARG A 132 -0.45 -10.69 9.30
N ALA A 133 -0.99 -9.51 9.62
CA ALA A 133 -0.19 -8.29 9.70
C ALA A 133 0.93 -8.39 10.74
N VAL A 134 0.64 -8.96 11.91
CA VAL A 134 1.66 -9.15 12.97
C VAL A 134 2.70 -10.18 12.54
N GLU A 135 2.26 -11.34 12.00
CA GLU A 135 3.13 -12.44 11.59
C GLU A 135 4.08 -12.02 10.45
N GLU A 136 3.52 -11.52 9.33
CA GLU A 136 4.31 -11.10 8.17
C GLU A 136 5.14 -9.84 8.45
N GLY A 137 4.69 -9.01 9.40
CA GLY A 137 5.35 -7.80 9.86
C GLY A 137 6.38 -8.00 10.96
N GLU A 138 6.71 -9.23 11.38
CA GLU A 138 7.60 -9.49 12.52
C GLU A 138 8.90 -8.69 12.47
N ASN A 139 9.54 -8.66 11.31
CA ASN A 139 10.81 -7.95 11.09
C ASN A 139 10.65 -6.48 10.65
N SER A 140 9.44 -5.94 10.65
CA SER A 140 9.18 -4.53 10.31
C SER A 140 9.68 -3.60 11.41
N GLN A 141 10.19 -2.43 11.01
CA GLN A 141 10.53 -1.34 11.92
C GLN A 141 9.38 -0.35 12.13
N ASP A 142 8.23 -0.56 11.49
CA ASP A 142 7.02 0.26 11.67
C ASP A 142 6.30 -0.15 12.97
N HIS A 143 6.90 0.25 14.10
CA HIS A 143 6.36 -0.04 15.42
C HIS A 143 4.99 0.59 15.65
N LEU A 144 4.68 1.70 14.98
CA LEU A 144 3.39 2.38 15.12
C LEU A 144 2.27 1.55 14.49
N THR A 145 2.46 1.03 13.27
CA THR A 145 1.46 0.16 12.63
C THR A 145 1.32 -1.16 13.40
N LYS A 146 2.41 -1.73 13.93
CA LYS A 146 2.34 -2.89 14.84
C LYS A 146 1.45 -2.63 16.05
N ALA A 147 1.69 -1.51 16.75
CA ALA A 147 0.91 -1.14 17.93
C ALA A 147 -0.58 -0.93 17.61
N ARG A 148 -0.88 -0.31 16.46
CA ARG A 148 -2.26 -0.14 15.97
C ARG A 148 -2.93 -1.47 15.64
N THR A 149 -2.20 -2.39 15.03
CA THR A 149 -2.71 -3.74 14.71
C THR A 149 -3.10 -4.47 15.98
N LEU A 150 -2.20 -4.50 16.98
CA LEU A 150 -2.48 -5.13 18.28
C LEU A 150 -3.64 -4.46 19.03
N TYR A 151 -3.74 -3.13 18.94
CA TYR A 151 -4.87 -2.40 19.51
C TYR A 151 -6.20 -2.75 18.82
N ALA A 152 -6.22 -2.86 17.49
CA ALA A 152 -7.41 -3.25 16.74
C ALA A 152 -7.86 -4.68 17.09
N GLN A 153 -6.93 -5.63 17.24
CA GLN A 153 -7.24 -6.97 17.76
C GLN A 153 -7.86 -6.91 19.14
N GLY A 154 -7.28 -6.11 20.05
CA GLY A 154 -7.80 -5.92 21.41
C GLY A 154 -9.22 -5.38 21.44
N LEU A 155 -9.58 -4.45 20.53
CA LEU A 155 -10.95 -3.93 20.43
C LEU A 155 -11.94 -5.02 19.99
N ILE A 156 -11.58 -5.88 19.02
CA ILE A 156 -12.44 -6.98 18.58
C ILE A 156 -12.62 -7.99 19.72
N TYR A 157 -11.56 -8.39 20.42
CA TYR A 157 -11.68 -9.27 21.59
C TYR A 157 -12.56 -8.70 22.70
N SER A 158 -12.43 -7.38 22.95
CA SER A 158 -13.25 -6.71 23.96
C SER A 158 -14.74 -6.72 23.60
N SER A 159 -15.07 -6.50 22.31
CA SER A 159 -16.46 -6.53 21.84
C SER A 159 -17.08 -7.92 21.96
N LEU A 160 -16.34 -8.96 21.62
CA LEU A 160 -16.79 -10.36 21.76
C LEU A 160 -17.01 -10.75 23.22
N TYR A 161 -16.14 -10.31 24.13
CA TYR A 161 -16.26 -10.59 25.56
C TYR A 161 -17.47 -9.89 26.18
N ASP A 162 -17.77 -8.68 25.79
CA ASP A 162 -18.95 -7.93 26.27
C ASP A 162 -20.26 -8.58 25.78
N TRP A 163 -20.29 -9.18 24.61
CA TRP A 163 -21.44 -9.94 24.09
C TRP A 163 -21.71 -11.20 24.93
N GLU A 164 -20.70 -11.96 25.29
CA GLU A 164 -20.85 -13.15 26.17
C GLU A 164 -21.40 -12.75 27.54
N ARG A 165 -20.96 -11.63 28.10
CA ARG A 165 -21.51 -11.09 29.36
C ARG A 165 -22.96 -10.64 29.27
N LEU A 166 -23.36 -10.06 28.14
CA LEU A 166 -24.77 -9.66 27.91
C LEU A 166 -25.70 -10.86 27.78
N ILE A 167 -25.24 -11.98 27.26
CA ILE A 167 -26.01 -13.23 27.13
C ILE A 167 -26.15 -13.90 28.50
N ASP A 168 -25.14 -13.84 29.37
CA ASP A 168 -25.15 -14.46 30.71
C ASP A 168 -26.04 -13.69 31.72
N VAL A 169 -26.45 -12.46 31.43
CA VAL A 169 -27.28 -11.59 32.29
C VAL A 169 -28.74 -11.54 31.83
N SER A 170 -29.08 -12.11 30.70
CA SER A 170 -30.44 -12.16 30.13
C SER A 170 -31.10 -13.52 30.34
#